data_507560257bec40a1a16974a92318a99d
#
_entry.id   507560257bec40a1a16974a92318a99d
#
_cell.length_a   1.000
_cell.length_b   1.000
_cell.length_c   1.000
_cell.angle_alpha   90.00
_cell.angle_beta   90.00
_cell.angle_gamma   90.00
#
_symmetry.space_group_name_H-M   'P 1'
#
loop_
_entity.id
_entity.type
_entity.pdbx_description
1 polymer ?
#
loop_
_entity_poly.entity_id
_entity_poly.type
_entity_poly.pdbx_seq_one_letter_code
_entity_poly.pdbx_strand_id
1 'polypeptide(L)'
;WFDPWDATVSPNDENGHGTHTLGTILGKNGIGIAPEAQWIGCVNLDRNLANPALYLDCMQFMLAPFPHGGNPLTDGDPTKAAHVLNNSWGCPELEGCDPTALEPAVNNLRAAGIFVVASAGNDGPDCNTVKDPIALYDASFSVGAVDEAGNMADFSSRGPVTMDGSGRMKPDIAAPGVYITSSMPLNSYGTMSGTSMAGPHVVGAVALLWSAVPALIGDIERTEQILIASASAYTGDRSYGCFEGDMPNAAYGYGLLNVYEAVKMALGK
;
A
#
# COMPACT_ATOMS: atom_id res chain seq x y z
N TRP A 1 -13.07 9.64 9.69
CA TRP A 1 -13.67 9.40 8.39
C TRP A 1 -13.81 10.71 7.63
N PHE A 2 -13.36 10.71 6.38
CA PHE A 2 -13.54 11.82 5.46
C PHE A 2 -14.08 11.33 4.12
N ASP A 3 -15.11 11.98 3.62
CA ASP A 3 -15.75 11.68 2.35
C ASP A 3 -15.87 12.98 1.54
N PRO A 4 -14.95 13.23 0.59
CA PRO A 4 -14.99 14.43 -0.24
C PRO A 4 -16.02 14.36 -1.37
N TRP A 5 -16.68 13.21 -1.60
CA TRP A 5 -17.71 13.01 -2.63
C TRP A 5 -19.10 13.37 -2.13
N ASP A 6 -19.56 12.66 -1.11
CA ASP A 6 -20.95 12.71 -0.65
C ASP A 6 -21.08 13.27 0.77
N ALA A 7 -19.96 13.66 1.40
CA ALA A 7 -19.90 14.21 2.75
C ALA A 7 -20.57 13.29 3.82
N THR A 8 -20.47 11.98 3.63
CA THR A 8 -21.01 11.02 4.61
C THR A 8 -20.27 11.15 5.94
N VAL A 9 -21.02 11.06 7.05
CA VAL A 9 -20.47 11.22 8.40
C VAL A 9 -20.07 9.90 9.06
N SER A 10 -20.27 8.80 8.38
CA SER A 10 -19.90 7.45 8.82
C SER A 10 -19.34 6.66 7.65
N PRO A 11 -18.43 5.69 7.93
CA PRO A 11 -17.87 4.83 6.90
C PRO A 11 -18.94 4.18 6.03
N ASN A 12 -18.77 4.32 4.72
CA ASN A 12 -19.59 3.75 3.68
C ASN A 12 -18.67 3.10 2.63
N ASP A 13 -18.99 1.89 2.19
CA ASP A 13 -18.24 1.14 1.19
C ASP A 13 -19.20 0.23 0.42
N GLU A 14 -19.65 0.67 -0.74
CA GLU A 14 -20.66 -0.02 -1.53
C GLU A 14 -20.13 -1.30 -2.20
N ASN A 15 -18.87 -1.30 -2.62
CA ASN A 15 -18.28 -2.44 -3.35
C ASN A 15 -17.44 -3.38 -2.46
N GLY A 16 -17.08 -2.95 -1.26
CA GLY A 16 -16.38 -3.74 -0.27
C GLY A 16 -14.85 -3.80 -0.45
N HIS A 17 -14.29 -3.14 -1.45
CA HIS A 17 -12.85 -3.16 -1.68
C HIS A 17 -12.07 -2.52 -0.52
N GLY A 18 -12.47 -1.33 -0.07
CA GLY A 18 -11.86 -0.64 1.07
C GLY A 18 -12.03 -1.42 2.38
N THR A 19 -13.20 -2.01 2.61
CA THR A 19 -13.47 -2.88 3.77
C THR A 19 -12.57 -4.11 3.75
N HIS A 20 -12.35 -4.71 2.57
CA HIS A 20 -11.49 -5.87 2.40
C HIS A 20 -10.02 -5.53 2.71
N THR A 21 -9.50 -4.45 2.15
CA THR A 21 -8.12 -4.01 2.40
C THR A 21 -7.90 -3.65 3.87
N LEU A 22 -8.83 -2.94 4.49
CA LEU A 22 -8.79 -2.61 5.91
C LEU A 22 -8.83 -3.88 6.78
N GLY A 23 -9.67 -4.85 6.43
CA GLY A 23 -9.75 -6.14 7.12
C GLY A 23 -8.43 -6.91 7.08
N THR A 24 -7.72 -6.89 5.95
CA THR A 24 -6.39 -7.51 5.82
C THR A 24 -5.35 -6.81 6.72
N ILE A 25 -5.48 -5.51 6.96
CA ILE A 25 -4.59 -4.78 7.87
C ILE A 25 -4.88 -5.12 9.32
N LEU A 26 -6.15 -5.01 9.78
CA LEU A 26 -6.49 -5.00 11.20
C LEU A 26 -7.74 -5.83 11.58
N GLY A 27 -8.25 -6.66 10.67
CA GLY A 27 -9.40 -7.52 10.96
C GLY A 27 -9.15 -8.48 12.11
N LYS A 28 -10.18 -8.71 12.93
CA LYS A 28 -10.12 -9.65 14.05
C LYS A 28 -10.18 -11.11 13.57
N ASN A 29 -10.09 -12.05 14.51
CA ASN A 29 -10.22 -13.48 14.29
C ASN A 29 -9.15 -14.09 13.35
N GLY A 30 -7.94 -13.53 13.34
CA GLY A 30 -6.84 -14.02 12.53
C GLY A 30 -6.87 -13.58 11.05
N ILE A 31 -7.75 -12.64 10.70
CA ILE A 31 -7.83 -12.06 9.35
C ILE A 31 -6.75 -10.98 9.17
N GLY A 32 -6.68 -10.03 10.09
CA GLY A 32 -5.77 -8.89 9.99
C GLY A 32 -4.39 -9.18 10.58
N ILE A 33 -3.38 -8.55 10.01
CA ILE A 33 -1.98 -8.64 10.47
C ILE A 33 -1.79 -7.90 11.81
N ALA A 34 -2.43 -6.73 11.99
CA ALA A 34 -2.30 -5.85 13.16
C ALA A 34 -3.67 -5.54 13.79
N PRO A 35 -4.35 -6.51 14.44
CA PRO A 35 -5.76 -6.41 14.84
C PRO A 35 -6.04 -5.37 15.94
N GLU A 36 -5.02 -4.87 16.62
CA GLU A 36 -5.15 -3.83 17.66
C GLU A 36 -4.82 -2.43 17.14
N ALA A 37 -4.49 -2.28 15.85
CA ALA A 37 -4.26 -0.98 15.25
C ALA A 37 -5.56 -0.16 15.15
N GLN A 38 -5.43 1.16 15.26
CA GLN A 38 -6.50 2.11 15.00
C GLN A 38 -6.44 2.58 13.55
N TRP A 39 -7.55 3.07 13.02
CA TRP A 39 -7.61 3.52 11.64
C TRP A 39 -8.39 4.82 11.46
N ILE A 40 -8.02 5.55 10.44
CA ILE A 40 -8.79 6.63 9.82
C ILE A 40 -8.95 6.28 8.33
N GLY A 41 -10.00 6.74 7.70
CA GLY A 41 -10.30 6.42 6.31
C GLY A 41 -10.81 7.61 5.53
N CYS A 42 -10.54 7.58 4.22
CA CYS A 42 -11.02 8.56 3.26
C CYS A 42 -11.61 7.87 2.04
N VAL A 43 -12.73 8.38 1.52
CA VAL A 43 -13.31 7.94 0.24
C VAL A 43 -12.57 8.62 -0.89
N ASN A 44 -11.55 8.00 -1.42
CA ASN A 44 -10.76 8.55 -2.52
C ASN A 44 -11.30 8.15 -3.91
N LEU A 45 -12.13 7.09 -4.00
CA LEU A 45 -12.78 6.64 -5.22
C LEU A 45 -14.28 6.49 -4.98
N ASP A 46 -15.10 6.98 -5.91
CA ASP A 46 -16.51 6.61 -6.04
C ASP A 46 -16.71 5.83 -7.34
N ARG A 47 -17.38 4.67 -7.25
CA ARG A 47 -17.62 3.77 -8.40
C ARG A 47 -16.37 3.46 -9.23
N ASN A 48 -15.24 3.31 -8.54
CA ASN A 48 -13.93 3.05 -9.14
C ASN A 48 -13.42 4.18 -10.05
N LEU A 49 -13.82 5.42 -9.79
CA LEU A 49 -13.36 6.62 -10.47
C LEU A 49 -12.92 7.66 -9.44
N ALA A 50 -11.88 8.41 -9.78
CA ALA A 50 -11.42 9.56 -9.02
C ALA A 50 -10.80 10.62 -9.92
N ASN A 51 -10.10 11.56 -9.31
CA ASN A 51 -9.27 12.54 -9.99
C ASN A 51 -8.17 13.02 -9.04
N PRO A 52 -7.12 13.69 -9.53
CA PRO A 52 -6.01 14.15 -8.71
C PRO A 52 -6.41 14.99 -7.48
N ALA A 53 -7.44 15.82 -7.59
CA ALA A 53 -7.88 16.68 -6.48
C ALA A 53 -8.41 15.85 -5.31
N LEU A 54 -9.22 14.83 -5.57
CA LEU A 54 -9.78 13.96 -4.52
C LEU A 54 -8.71 13.08 -3.86
N TYR A 55 -7.73 12.61 -4.64
CA TYR A 55 -6.57 11.94 -4.07
C TYR A 55 -5.78 12.86 -3.14
N LEU A 56 -5.56 14.11 -3.55
CA LEU A 56 -4.85 15.12 -2.73
C LEU A 56 -5.64 15.49 -1.47
N ASP A 57 -6.95 15.64 -1.55
CA ASP A 57 -7.82 15.89 -0.40
C ASP A 57 -7.71 14.75 0.64
N CYS A 58 -7.73 13.49 0.18
CA CYS A 58 -7.53 12.35 1.04
C CYS A 58 -6.11 12.31 1.65
N MET A 59 -5.06 12.57 0.86
CA MET A 59 -3.70 12.64 1.36
C MET A 59 -3.52 13.74 2.42
N GLN A 60 -4.15 14.90 2.20
CA GLN A 60 -4.16 16.00 3.18
C GLN A 60 -4.87 15.59 4.46
N PHE A 61 -6.02 14.89 4.37
CA PHE A 61 -6.73 14.37 5.54
C PHE A 61 -5.87 13.35 6.31
N MET A 62 -5.13 12.48 5.64
CA MET A 62 -4.24 11.53 6.31
C MET A 62 -3.07 12.21 7.02
N LEU A 63 -2.60 13.34 6.50
CA LEU A 63 -1.54 14.14 7.10
C LEU A 63 -2.01 14.95 8.31
N ALA A 64 -3.21 15.53 8.24
CA ALA A 64 -3.78 16.36 9.29
C ALA A 64 -5.31 16.17 9.36
N PRO A 65 -5.78 15.10 9.99
CA PRO A 65 -7.21 14.83 10.12
C PRO A 65 -7.95 15.98 10.80
N PHE A 66 -9.14 16.28 10.32
CA PHE A 66 -10.02 17.31 10.86
C PHE A 66 -11.39 16.73 11.20
N PRO A 67 -12.16 17.33 12.14
CA PRO A 67 -13.49 16.85 12.52
C PRO A 67 -14.51 17.01 11.38
N HIS A 68 -15.58 16.24 11.44
CA HIS A 68 -16.69 16.38 10.49
C HIS A 68 -17.19 17.82 10.44
N GLY A 69 -17.34 18.38 9.25
CA GLY A 69 -17.74 19.77 9.02
C GLY A 69 -16.67 20.80 9.37
N GLY A 70 -15.46 20.37 9.75
CA GLY A 70 -14.32 21.23 9.97
C GLY A 70 -13.72 21.75 8.67
N ASN A 71 -12.93 22.81 8.78
CA ASN A 71 -12.18 23.39 7.67
C ASN A 71 -10.80 22.72 7.58
N PRO A 72 -10.45 22.04 6.48
CA PRO A 72 -9.17 21.33 6.34
C PRO A 72 -7.93 22.22 6.51
N LEU A 73 -8.05 23.54 6.24
CA LEU A 73 -6.93 24.47 6.33
C LEU A 73 -6.69 25.02 7.75
N THR A 74 -7.68 24.96 8.64
CA THR A 74 -7.61 25.56 9.98
C THR A 74 -7.79 24.58 11.12
N ASP A 75 -8.51 23.48 10.88
CA ASP A 75 -8.93 22.55 11.91
C ASP A 75 -8.18 21.18 11.81
N GLY A 76 -7.23 21.08 10.88
CA GLY A 76 -6.36 19.91 10.74
C GLY A 76 -5.47 19.71 11.97
N ASP A 77 -5.42 18.48 12.48
CA ASP A 77 -4.61 18.10 13.66
C ASP A 77 -3.51 17.09 13.25
N PRO A 78 -2.27 17.56 13.00
CA PRO A 78 -1.17 16.66 12.61
C PRO A 78 -0.80 15.63 13.70
N THR A 79 -1.20 15.83 14.95
CA THR A 79 -0.95 14.85 16.02
C THR A 79 -1.80 13.59 15.87
N LYS A 80 -2.79 13.62 14.99
CA LYS A 80 -3.66 12.50 14.61
C LYS A 80 -3.35 11.94 13.22
N ALA A 81 -2.25 12.36 12.61
CA ALA A 81 -1.82 11.85 11.30
C ALA A 81 -1.76 10.33 11.29
N ALA A 82 -2.05 9.74 10.14
CA ALA A 82 -1.82 8.31 9.93
C ALA A 82 -0.31 8.02 10.04
N HIS A 83 0.06 6.95 10.72
CA HIS A 83 1.47 6.53 10.76
C HIS A 83 1.87 5.78 9.48
N VAL A 84 0.97 4.96 8.96
CA VAL A 84 1.16 4.20 7.72
C VAL A 84 -0.09 4.32 6.86
N LEU A 85 0.07 4.48 5.56
CA LEU A 85 -1.01 4.70 4.60
C LEU A 85 -1.07 3.57 3.59
N ASN A 86 -2.26 2.94 3.44
CA ASN A 86 -2.54 1.96 2.40
C ASN A 86 -3.14 2.64 1.17
N ASN A 87 -2.53 2.43 0.02
CA ASN A 87 -3.01 2.91 -1.27
C ASN A 87 -3.19 1.73 -2.23
N SER A 88 -4.37 1.12 -2.17
CA SER A 88 -4.77 0.01 -3.04
C SER A 88 -5.52 0.53 -4.28
N TRP A 89 -4.94 1.54 -4.94
CA TRP A 89 -5.45 2.22 -6.11
C TRP A 89 -4.29 2.74 -6.98
N GLY A 90 -4.58 3.11 -8.21
CA GLY A 90 -3.68 3.84 -9.10
C GLY A 90 -4.42 5.05 -9.66
N CYS A 91 -3.69 6.05 -10.15
CA CYS A 91 -4.26 7.19 -10.85
C CYS A 91 -3.81 7.15 -12.33
N PRO A 92 -4.58 6.48 -13.20
CA PRO A 92 -4.24 6.40 -14.61
C PRO A 92 -4.45 7.74 -15.31
N GLU A 93 -3.89 7.88 -16.52
CA GLU A 93 -4.05 9.07 -17.36
C GLU A 93 -5.53 9.43 -17.62
N LEU A 94 -6.41 8.41 -17.69
CA LEU A 94 -7.86 8.59 -17.85
C LEU A 94 -8.49 9.41 -16.71
N GLU A 95 -7.93 9.35 -15.51
CA GLU A 95 -8.37 10.15 -14.35
C GLU A 95 -7.67 11.51 -14.25
N GLY A 96 -6.83 11.83 -15.22
CA GLY A 96 -6.12 13.12 -15.33
C GLY A 96 -4.76 13.14 -14.62
N CYS A 97 -4.21 11.97 -14.25
CA CYS A 97 -2.86 11.89 -13.72
C CYS A 97 -1.82 11.70 -14.83
N ASP A 98 -0.85 12.58 -14.87
CA ASP A 98 0.44 12.28 -15.47
C ASP A 98 1.35 11.57 -14.43
N PRO A 99 2.50 11.00 -14.86
CA PRO A 99 3.38 10.28 -13.95
C PRO A 99 3.89 11.07 -12.74
N THR A 100 3.82 12.41 -12.75
CA THR A 100 4.31 13.28 -11.69
C THR A 100 3.23 13.94 -10.85
N ALA A 101 1.95 13.77 -11.22
CA ALA A 101 0.82 14.53 -10.69
C ALA A 101 0.70 14.49 -9.15
N LEU A 102 0.98 13.35 -8.53
CA LEU A 102 0.85 13.15 -7.08
C LEU A 102 2.20 13.08 -6.34
N GLU A 103 3.32 13.15 -7.07
CA GLU A 103 4.65 12.97 -6.48
C GLU A 103 4.97 13.97 -5.36
N PRO A 104 4.68 15.28 -5.48
CA PRO A 104 4.91 16.23 -4.40
C PRO A 104 4.13 15.91 -3.13
N ALA A 105 2.89 15.41 -3.26
CA ALA A 105 2.08 15.04 -2.10
C ALA A 105 2.64 13.80 -1.40
N VAL A 106 3.03 12.77 -2.14
CA VAL A 106 3.65 11.55 -1.58
C VAL A 106 4.98 11.88 -0.91
N ASN A 107 5.81 12.73 -1.51
CA ASN A 107 7.05 13.22 -0.90
C ASN A 107 6.79 13.95 0.43
N ASN A 108 5.74 14.76 0.50
CA ASN A 108 5.36 15.46 1.74
C ASN A 108 4.87 14.49 2.83
N LEU A 109 4.08 13.47 2.47
CA LEU A 109 3.67 12.41 3.41
C LEU A 109 4.90 11.69 3.98
N ARG A 110 5.83 11.26 3.13
CA ARG A 110 7.08 10.62 3.56
C ARG A 110 7.92 11.55 4.45
N ALA A 111 8.06 12.81 4.09
CA ALA A 111 8.79 13.80 4.88
C ALA A 111 8.15 14.07 6.26
N ALA A 112 6.83 13.88 6.37
CA ALA A 112 6.10 13.95 7.63
C ALA A 112 6.21 12.65 8.48
N GLY A 113 6.94 11.64 8.02
CA GLY A 113 7.12 10.38 8.73
C GLY A 113 5.98 9.38 8.52
N ILE A 114 5.16 9.54 7.47
CA ILE A 114 4.11 8.60 7.10
C ILE A 114 4.67 7.57 6.12
N PHE A 115 4.57 6.28 6.46
CA PHE A 115 4.99 5.21 5.58
C PHE A 115 3.93 4.97 4.49
N VAL A 116 4.26 5.30 3.24
CA VAL A 116 3.30 5.24 2.12
C VAL A 116 3.46 3.92 1.38
N VAL A 117 2.48 3.03 1.52
CA VAL A 117 2.41 1.75 0.78
C VAL A 117 1.51 1.91 -0.43
N ALA A 118 1.94 1.41 -1.58
CA ALA A 118 1.20 1.41 -2.83
C ALA A 118 1.11 0.01 -3.44
N SER A 119 -0.05 -0.35 -3.97
CA SER A 119 -0.19 -1.53 -4.82
C SER A 119 0.52 -1.32 -6.15
N ALA A 120 1.32 -2.29 -6.61
CA ALA A 120 2.15 -2.15 -7.81
C ALA A 120 1.34 -2.01 -9.12
N GLY A 121 0.04 -2.41 -9.10
CA GLY A 121 -0.83 -2.46 -10.27
C GLY A 121 -1.15 -3.90 -10.70
N ASN A 122 -2.14 -4.04 -11.58
CA ASN A 122 -2.65 -5.34 -12.04
C ASN A 122 -2.59 -5.48 -13.57
N ASP A 123 -1.56 -4.92 -14.20
CA ASP A 123 -1.34 -4.89 -15.64
C ASP A 123 -0.27 -5.89 -16.13
N GLY A 124 0.14 -6.85 -15.26
CA GLY A 124 1.06 -7.93 -15.63
C GLY A 124 0.52 -8.85 -16.74
N PRO A 125 1.29 -9.84 -17.20
CA PRO A 125 2.59 -10.28 -16.70
C PRO A 125 3.81 -9.60 -17.36
N ASP A 126 3.60 -8.67 -18.27
CA ASP A 126 4.69 -8.03 -19.01
C ASP A 126 5.55 -7.12 -18.11
N CYS A 127 6.79 -6.87 -18.55
CA CYS A 127 7.67 -5.89 -17.91
C CYS A 127 7.19 -4.46 -18.16
N ASN A 128 7.66 -3.51 -17.35
CA ASN A 128 7.33 -2.08 -17.46
C ASN A 128 5.83 -1.77 -17.28
N THR A 129 5.16 -2.56 -16.47
CA THR A 129 3.72 -2.41 -16.18
C THR A 129 3.44 -1.73 -14.84
N VAL A 130 4.46 -1.40 -14.03
CA VAL A 130 4.35 -0.46 -12.91
C VAL A 130 4.39 0.95 -13.51
N LYS A 131 3.22 1.51 -13.80
CA LYS A 131 3.08 2.72 -14.62
C LYS A 131 2.21 3.81 -14.00
N ASP A 132 1.32 3.46 -13.07
CA ASP A 132 0.38 4.43 -12.50
C ASP A 132 0.93 5.07 -11.22
N PRO A 133 0.74 6.39 -11.02
CA PRO A 133 0.86 7.01 -9.71
C PRO A 133 -0.03 6.28 -8.70
N ILE A 134 0.45 6.01 -7.52
CA ILE A 134 1.65 6.41 -6.83
C ILE A 134 2.70 5.28 -6.73
N ALA A 135 2.41 4.11 -7.31
CA ALA A 135 3.25 2.92 -7.22
C ALA A 135 4.65 3.12 -7.82
N LEU A 136 4.76 4.00 -8.81
CA LEU A 136 6.01 4.28 -9.54
C LEU A 136 7.00 5.17 -8.78
N TYR A 137 6.57 5.89 -7.71
CA TYR A 137 7.41 6.86 -7.01
C TYR A 137 8.45 6.21 -6.08
N ASP A 138 9.61 6.86 -5.95
CA ASP A 138 10.63 6.47 -4.99
C ASP A 138 10.14 6.61 -3.53
N ALA A 139 9.33 7.62 -3.29
CA ALA A 139 8.79 7.93 -1.98
C ALA A 139 7.69 6.97 -1.49
N SER A 140 7.18 6.08 -2.34
CA SER A 140 6.22 5.04 -1.99
C SER A 140 6.88 3.66 -1.96
N PHE A 141 6.43 2.81 -1.03
CA PHE A 141 6.83 1.40 -0.96
C PHE A 141 5.80 0.55 -1.71
N SER A 142 6.13 0.13 -2.93
CA SER A 142 5.21 -0.58 -3.81
C SER A 142 5.27 -2.09 -3.64
N VAL A 143 4.10 -2.74 -3.76
CA VAL A 143 3.92 -4.15 -3.39
C VAL A 143 3.32 -4.95 -4.53
N GLY A 144 4.06 -5.97 -4.98
CA GLY A 144 3.60 -6.99 -5.93
C GLY A 144 2.79 -8.10 -5.24
N ALA A 145 2.01 -8.85 -6.02
CA ALA A 145 1.13 -9.90 -5.53
C ALA A 145 1.64 -11.30 -5.85
N VAL A 146 1.66 -12.18 -4.83
CA VAL A 146 1.96 -13.60 -4.98
C VAL A 146 0.80 -14.47 -4.50
N ASP A 147 0.78 -15.73 -4.97
CA ASP A 147 -0.11 -16.78 -4.46
C ASP A 147 0.41 -17.40 -3.14
N GLU A 148 -0.32 -18.39 -2.61
CA GLU A 148 0.03 -19.10 -1.37
C GLU A 148 1.38 -19.86 -1.48
N ALA A 149 1.78 -20.27 -2.67
CA ALA A 149 3.07 -20.94 -2.91
C ALA A 149 4.23 -19.93 -3.11
N GLY A 150 3.93 -18.64 -3.10
CA GLY A 150 4.90 -17.56 -3.35
C GLY A 150 5.15 -17.29 -4.83
N ASN A 151 4.40 -17.89 -5.75
CA ASN A 151 4.53 -17.60 -7.18
C ASN A 151 3.93 -16.22 -7.48
N MET A 152 4.62 -15.44 -8.33
CA MET A 152 4.12 -14.15 -8.78
C MET A 152 2.82 -14.32 -9.55
N ALA A 153 1.78 -13.58 -9.16
CA ALA A 153 0.52 -13.58 -9.89
C ALA A 153 0.70 -13.00 -11.30
N ASP A 154 0.04 -13.59 -12.29
CA ASP A 154 0.15 -13.14 -13.68
C ASP A 154 -0.31 -11.70 -13.85
N PHE A 155 -1.31 -11.26 -13.10
CA PHE A 155 -1.79 -9.89 -13.14
C PHE A 155 -0.86 -8.89 -12.46
N SER A 156 0.03 -9.31 -11.55
CA SER A 156 0.88 -8.37 -10.80
C SER A 156 1.78 -7.58 -11.73
N SER A 157 1.68 -6.25 -11.67
CA SER A 157 2.54 -5.34 -12.43
C SER A 157 4.00 -5.52 -12.05
N ARG A 158 4.88 -5.36 -13.05
CA ARG A 158 6.33 -5.58 -12.96
C ARG A 158 7.08 -4.38 -13.51
N GLY A 159 8.21 -4.08 -12.89
CA GLY A 159 9.13 -3.05 -13.36
C GLY A 159 9.98 -3.47 -14.57
N PRO A 160 11.04 -2.72 -14.84
CA PRO A 160 11.36 -1.44 -14.21
C PRO A 160 10.35 -0.33 -14.58
N VAL A 161 10.32 0.74 -13.81
CA VAL A 161 9.51 1.94 -14.10
C VAL A 161 10.13 2.68 -15.27
N THR A 162 9.37 2.86 -16.35
CA THR A 162 9.84 3.55 -17.57
C THR A 162 9.05 4.82 -17.89
N MET A 163 7.86 4.98 -17.28
CA MET A 163 6.94 6.10 -17.56
C MET A 163 7.52 7.47 -17.20
N ASP A 164 8.34 7.54 -16.15
CA ASP A 164 9.04 8.76 -15.72
C ASP A 164 10.51 8.81 -16.19
N GLY A 165 10.95 7.82 -16.97
CA GLY A 165 12.31 7.71 -17.48
C GLY A 165 13.37 7.30 -16.44
N SER A 166 12.96 6.96 -15.20
CA SER A 166 13.91 6.64 -14.10
C SER A 166 14.61 5.29 -14.27
N GLY A 167 13.96 4.32 -14.88
CA GLY A 167 14.41 2.93 -14.88
C GLY A 167 14.38 2.28 -13.49
N ARG A 168 13.70 2.88 -12.54
CA ARG A 168 13.63 2.46 -11.14
C ARG A 168 13.08 1.05 -11.01
N MET A 169 13.70 0.26 -10.16
CA MET A 169 13.20 -1.07 -9.83
C MET A 169 11.94 -0.93 -8.93
N LYS A 170 10.83 -1.49 -9.39
CA LYS A 170 9.58 -1.68 -8.68
C LYS A 170 8.98 -3.02 -9.09
N PRO A 171 8.15 -3.68 -8.25
CA PRO A 171 7.82 -3.30 -6.88
C PRO A 171 9.02 -3.40 -5.93
N ASP A 172 8.88 -2.87 -4.69
CA ASP A 172 9.92 -2.98 -3.67
C ASP A 172 9.92 -4.36 -3.01
N ILE A 173 8.74 -4.93 -2.82
CA ILE A 173 8.56 -6.25 -2.18
C ILE A 173 7.33 -6.94 -2.77
N ALA A 174 7.21 -8.25 -2.56
CA ALA A 174 5.99 -8.99 -2.88
C ALA A 174 5.32 -9.56 -1.61
N ALA A 175 3.99 -9.61 -1.61
CA ALA A 175 3.20 -10.12 -0.49
C ALA A 175 1.99 -10.93 -1.00
N PRO A 176 1.31 -11.74 -0.15
CA PRO A 176 0.15 -12.50 -0.57
C PRO A 176 -0.95 -11.60 -1.15
N GLY A 177 -1.41 -11.90 -2.37
CA GLY A 177 -2.41 -11.11 -3.08
C GLY A 177 -3.38 -11.94 -3.93
N VAL A 178 -3.31 -13.29 -3.84
CA VAL A 178 -4.18 -14.18 -4.61
C VAL A 178 -5.10 -14.95 -3.66
N TYR A 179 -6.41 -14.88 -3.90
CA TYR A 179 -7.46 -15.53 -3.08
C TYR A 179 -7.41 -15.15 -1.59
N ILE A 180 -7.16 -13.88 -1.30
CA ILE A 180 -7.12 -13.36 0.07
C ILE A 180 -8.53 -13.23 0.63
N THR A 181 -8.80 -13.89 1.75
CA THR A 181 -10.06 -13.79 2.47
C THR A 181 -9.98 -12.67 3.50
N SER A 182 -10.93 -11.74 3.48
CA SER A 182 -10.98 -10.62 4.41
C SER A 182 -12.40 -10.15 4.67
N SER A 183 -12.55 -9.10 5.49
CA SER A 183 -13.84 -8.50 5.83
C SER A 183 -14.53 -7.91 4.60
N MET A 184 -15.85 -7.99 4.59
CA MET A 184 -16.72 -7.36 3.60
C MET A 184 -17.82 -6.57 4.31
N PRO A 185 -18.48 -5.61 3.62
CA PRO A 185 -19.65 -4.93 4.17
C PRO A 185 -20.72 -5.90 4.66
N LEU A 186 -21.64 -5.39 5.48
CA LEU A 186 -22.76 -6.16 6.06
C LEU A 186 -22.29 -7.33 6.96
N ASN A 187 -21.18 -7.15 7.67
CA ASN A 187 -20.65 -8.13 8.62
C ASN A 187 -20.41 -9.52 7.99
N SER A 188 -19.82 -9.54 6.82
CA SER A 188 -19.50 -10.76 6.06
C SER A 188 -18.00 -10.85 5.75
N TYR A 189 -17.62 -11.94 5.09
CA TYR A 189 -16.26 -12.18 4.58
C TYR A 189 -16.33 -12.48 3.10
N GLY A 190 -15.28 -12.14 2.37
CA GLY A 190 -15.15 -12.43 0.95
C GLY A 190 -13.70 -12.64 0.55
N THR A 191 -13.50 -13.21 -0.62
CA THR A 191 -12.18 -13.49 -1.18
C THR A 191 -11.95 -12.63 -2.42
N MET A 192 -10.81 -11.92 -2.44
CA MET A 192 -10.38 -11.08 -3.56
C MET A 192 -8.95 -11.41 -3.96
N SER A 193 -8.57 -11.03 -5.19
CA SER A 193 -7.21 -11.13 -5.71
C SER A 193 -6.80 -9.81 -6.35
N GLY A 194 -5.55 -9.40 -6.15
CA GLY A 194 -4.99 -8.16 -6.67
C GLY A 194 -3.77 -7.72 -5.86
N THR A 195 -2.96 -6.84 -6.41
CA THR A 195 -1.94 -6.13 -5.64
C THR A 195 -2.56 -5.26 -4.55
N SER A 196 -3.83 -4.89 -4.72
CA SER A 196 -4.67 -4.27 -3.68
C SER A 196 -4.80 -5.09 -2.40
N MET A 197 -4.66 -6.41 -2.47
CA MET A 197 -4.69 -7.33 -1.32
C MET A 197 -3.29 -7.56 -0.77
N ALA A 198 -2.26 -7.40 -1.59
CA ALA A 198 -0.86 -7.53 -1.18
C ALA A 198 -0.37 -6.33 -0.33
N GLY A 199 -0.64 -5.10 -0.78
CA GLY A 199 -0.27 -3.87 -0.06
C GLY A 199 -0.68 -3.86 1.42
N PRO A 200 -1.93 -4.19 1.76
CA PRO A 200 -2.41 -4.25 3.15
C PRO A 200 -1.59 -5.15 4.09
N HIS A 201 -1.00 -6.23 3.58
CA HIS A 201 -0.09 -7.07 4.39
C HIS A 201 1.16 -6.29 4.82
N VAL A 202 1.72 -5.47 3.94
CA VAL A 202 2.86 -4.61 4.27
C VAL A 202 2.47 -3.53 5.28
N VAL A 203 1.29 -2.90 5.11
CA VAL A 203 0.76 -1.92 6.07
C VAL A 203 0.63 -2.53 7.47
N GLY A 204 0.03 -3.72 7.56
CA GLY A 204 -0.08 -4.46 8.82
C GLY A 204 1.29 -4.83 9.40
N ALA A 205 2.24 -5.22 8.55
CA ALA A 205 3.62 -5.53 8.97
C ALA A 205 4.32 -4.30 9.58
N VAL A 206 4.20 -3.12 8.96
CA VAL A 206 4.74 -1.86 9.49
C VAL A 206 4.08 -1.50 10.82
N ALA A 207 2.76 -1.65 10.93
CA ALA A 207 2.03 -1.40 12.17
C ALA A 207 2.53 -2.31 13.32
N LEU A 208 2.74 -3.61 13.06
CA LEU A 208 3.31 -4.54 14.03
C LEU A 208 4.76 -4.19 14.39
N LEU A 209 5.57 -3.87 13.39
CA LEU A 209 6.97 -3.50 13.58
C LEU A 209 7.10 -2.26 14.49
N TRP A 210 6.31 -1.22 14.23
CA TRP A 210 6.32 0.00 15.03
C TRP A 210 5.68 -0.18 16.40
N SER A 211 4.72 -1.08 16.54
CA SER A 211 4.20 -1.48 17.85
C SER A 211 5.26 -2.21 18.69
N ALA A 212 6.04 -3.09 18.07
CA ALA A 212 7.12 -3.83 18.75
C ALA A 212 8.33 -2.94 19.09
N VAL A 213 8.62 -1.94 18.24
CA VAL A 213 9.76 -1.03 18.37
C VAL A 213 9.30 0.42 18.09
N PRO A 214 8.67 1.10 19.08
CA PRO A 214 8.12 2.45 18.89
C PRO A 214 9.15 3.51 18.45
N ALA A 215 10.43 3.29 18.69
CA ALA A 215 11.49 4.16 18.21
C ALA A 215 11.64 4.21 16.67
N LEU A 216 11.00 3.28 15.95
CA LEU A 216 10.97 3.26 14.50
C LEU A 216 9.81 4.07 13.89
N ILE A 217 8.86 4.55 14.72
CA ILE A 217 7.74 5.36 14.22
C ILE A 217 8.28 6.61 13.53
N GLY A 218 7.97 6.75 12.24
CA GLY A 218 8.43 7.86 11.40
C GLY A 218 9.84 7.71 10.83
N ASP A 219 10.61 6.71 11.24
CA ASP A 219 11.90 6.38 10.61
C ASP A 219 11.65 5.48 9.39
N ILE A 220 11.25 6.13 8.29
CA ILE A 220 10.83 5.45 7.07
C ILE A 220 11.98 4.64 6.46
N GLU A 221 13.15 5.25 6.32
CA GLU A 221 14.32 4.60 5.71
C GLU A 221 14.74 3.35 6.48
N ARG A 222 14.77 3.44 7.80
CA ARG A 222 15.12 2.28 8.63
C ARG A 222 14.09 1.18 8.56
N THR A 223 12.80 1.56 8.48
CA THR A 223 11.70 0.61 8.33
C THR A 223 11.78 -0.12 6.99
N GLU A 224 12.01 0.60 5.89
CA GLU A 224 12.23 0.01 4.56
C GLU A 224 13.41 -0.96 4.56
N GLN A 225 14.56 -0.55 5.13
CA GLN A 225 15.74 -1.41 5.24
C GLN A 225 15.47 -2.71 6.00
N ILE A 226 14.68 -2.66 7.08
CA ILE A 226 14.31 -3.85 7.85
C ILE A 226 13.40 -4.77 7.00
N LEU A 227 12.37 -4.23 6.34
CA LEU A 227 11.48 -5.00 5.50
C LEU A 227 12.22 -5.70 4.34
N ILE A 228 13.13 -4.97 3.69
CA ILE A 228 13.95 -5.47 2.59
C ILE A 228 14.94 -6.54 3.07
N ALA A 229 15.66 -6.27 4.15
CA ALA A 229 16.69 -7.17 4.66
C ALA A 229 16.11 -8.46 5.28
N SER A 230 14.86 -8.43 5.75
CA SER A 230 14.16 -9.58 6.30
C SER A 230 13.34 -10.36 5.26
N ALA A 231 13.22 -9.84 4.04
CA ALA A 231 12.44 -10.47 2.98
C ALA A 231 12.98 -11.88 2.66
N SER A 232 12.06 -12.82 2.47
CA SER A 232 12.42 -14.19 2.10
C SER A 232 12.69 -14.27 0.60
N ALA A 233 13.78 -14.93 0.21
CA ALA A 233 14.08 -15.15 -1.19
C ALA A 233 13.08 -16.13 -1.81
N TYR A 234 12.56 -15.79 -3.00
CA TYR A 234 11.78 -16.74 -3.80
C TYR A 234 12.73 -17.73 -4.49
N THR A 235 12.44 -19.03 -4.33
CA THR A 235 13.28 -20.13 -4.84
C THR A 235 12.61 -20.98 -5.92
N GLY A 236 11.38 -20.62 -6.33
CA GLY A 236 10.59 -21.36 -7.32
C GLY A 236 10.97 -21.05 -8.78
N ASP A 237 10.04 -21.37 -9.70
CA ASP A 237 10.23 -21.15 -11.13
C ASP A 237 10.33 -19.65 -11.46
N ARG A 238 11.39 -19.27 -12.16
CA ARG A 238 11.72 -17.90 -12.55
C ARG A 238 11.54 -17.68 -14.06
N SER A 239 10.71 -18.48 -14.73
CA SER A 239 10.55 -18.45 -16.18
C SER A 239 9.82 -17.21 -16.74
N TYR A 240 9.43 -16.27 -15.90
CA TYR A 240 8.73 -15.05 -16.30
C TYR A 240 9.71 -13.93 -16.68
N GLY A 241 9.55 -13.41 -17.89
CA GLY A 241 10.49 -12.57 -18.62
C GLY A 241 11.02 -11.27 -18.01
N CYS A 242 10.66 -10.90 -16.77
CA CYS A 242 11.20 -9.73 -16.05
C CYS A 242 12.18 -10.13 -14.94
N PHE A 243 12.58 -11.38 -14.92
CA PHE A 243 13.58 -11.94 -14.04
C PHE A 243 14.94 -11.99 -14.71
N GLU A 244 15.68 -10.93 -14.69
CA GLU A 244 17.09 -11.01 -15.00
C GLU A 244 17.88 -11.14 -13.70
N GLY A 245 18.29 -12.36 -13.36
CA GLY A 245 19.18 -12.62 -12.24
C GLY A 245 18.52 -12.97 -10.91
N ASP A 246 19.32 -12.88 -9.86
CA ASP A 246 18.89 -13.08 -8.47
C ASP A 246 18.11 -11.86 -7.94
N MET A 247 17.51 -11.98 -6.75
CA MET A 247 16.91 -10.84 -6.08
C MET A 247 17.98 -9.84 -5.62
N PRO A 248 17.69 -8.54 -5.68
CA PRO A 248 16.43 -7.93 -6.08
C PRO A 248 16.18 -7.94 -7.59
N ASN A 249 14.92 -8.03 -8.03
CA ASN A 249 14.53 -8.00 -9.44
C ASN A 249 13.19 -7.25 -9.65
N ALA A 250 12.88 -6.95 -10.91
CA ALA A 250 11.73 -6.13 -11.26
C ALA A 250 10.35 -6.81 -11.10
N ALA A 251 10.28 -8.06 -10.65
CA ALA A 251 9.03 -8.76 -10.38
C ALA A 251 8.74 -8.89 -8.87
N TYR A 252 9.71 -9.35 -8.09
CA TYR A 252 9.56 -9.59 -6.66
C TYR A 252 10.15 -8.46 -5.78
N GLY A 253 10.80 -7.46 -6.39
CA GLY A 253 11.59 -6.52 -5.63
C GLY A 253 12.69 -7.24 -4.85
N TYR A 254 12.76 -6.96 -3.57
CA TYR A 254 13.74 -7.59 -2.68
C TYR A 254 13.33 -8.98 -2.15
N GLY A 255 12.11 -9.44 -2.45
CA GLY A 255 11.64 -10.77 -2.07
C GLY A 255 10.23 -10.80 -1.51
N LEU A 256 9.92 -11.87 -0.79
CA LEU A 256 8.61 -12.08 -0.16
C LEU A 256 8.59 -11.47 1.25
N LEU A 257 7.54 -10.72 1.58
CA LEU A 257 7.33 -10.15 2.90
C LEU A 257 7.44 -11.22 4.00
N ASN A 258 8.29 -10.98 4.98
CA ASN A 258 8.44 -11.82 6.16
C ASN A 258 8.33 -11.00 7.45
N VAL A 259 7.11 -10.88 7.96
CA VAL A 259 6.79 -10.04 9.13
C VAL A 259 7.52 -10.53 10.39
N TYR A 260 7.63 -11.85 10.56
CA TYR A 260 8.29 -12.43 11.72
C TYR A 260 9.78 -12.08 11.78
N GLU A 261 10.50 -12.27 10.68
CA GLU A 261 11.93 -11.93 10.62
C GLU A 261 12.15 -10.41 10.69
N ALA A 262 11.24 -9.59 10.13
CA ALA A 262 11.30 -8.14 10.25
C ALA A 262 11.24 -7.69 11.73
N VAL A 263 10.28 -8.21 12.49
CA VAL A 263 10.14 -7.89 13.92
C VAL A 263 11.32 -8.42 14.73
N LYS A 264 11.79 -9.64 14.47
CA LYS A 264 13.00 -10.19 15.11
C LYS A 264 14.23 -9.32 14.87
N MET A 265 14.46 -8.95 13.61
CA MET A 265 15.59 -8.10 13.22
C MET A 265 15.53 -6.74 13.93
N ALA A 266 14.35 -6.11 13.99
CA ALA A 266 14.16 -4.85 14.67
C ALA A 266 14.42 -4.93 16.18
N LEU A 267 14.11 -6.07 16.81
CA LEU A 267 14.37 -6.34 18.22
C LEU A 267 15.82 -6.78 18.50
N GLY A 268 16.68 -6.90 17.48
CA GLY A 268 18.07 -7.34 17.61
C GLY A 268 18.22 -8.82 18.01
N LYS A 269 17.28 -9.66 17.57
CA LYS A 269 17.22 -11.09 17.92
C LYS A 269 17.54 -12.00 16.76
#